data_d756757abdb5df2c86c3c3141b2e0249
#
_entry.id   d756757abdb5df2c86c3c3141b2e0249
#
_cell.length_a   1.000
_cell.length_b   1.000
_cell.length_c   1.000
_cell.angle_alpha   90.00
_cell.angle_beta   90.00
_cell.angle_gamma   90.00
#
_symmetry.space_group_name_H-M   'P 1'
#
loop_
_entity.id
_entity.type
_entity.pdbx_description
1 polymer ?
#
loop_
_entity_poly.entity_id
_entity_poly.type
_entity_poly.pdbx_seq_one_letter_code
_entity_poly.pdbx_strand_id
1 'polypeptide(L)'
;MKAIFMAAGEGVRLRPLTETRPKVLLPVAGKPILHQLILEAKKAGVDEAVIIVRCMKDKVIEYFERAEVKNDLGMKIAFIEQGPENGTAMAILAAEKEIKDTFLVLAGDIVTESTVIKSVIDNHEGQITLAVKKVANPRAYGVVELSNGRVSIFEEKAKHPKSDLANLSIYCMEPTIFRDLRNIEKSPRGEYEIVDLFVGAKAVVTEGYWRDIGYPWDLLEANSELLSKMETRSEHIENSTIAGKVVMEEGAKIINSYIEGVAFIGAGTVIGPNAYLRGCNSIGRNCSIGPGTTIKNSILLDHVNAKHLTYIGDSVIGEGVNFGSGTQIANYRFDSGAINVLTERGWVNSGKNKLGVFVGDGTKFGVLSCTMPGKLIGSNCWIHSGVVVNKNVPSGSNVFTRQPIEFGNIEAGQD
;
A
#
# COMPACT_ATOMS: atom_id res chain seq x y z
N MET A 1 -0.52 -27.25 0.69
CA MET A 1 -1.48 -26.62 1.64
C MET A 1 -2.21 -25.48 0.94
N LYS A 2 -3.54 -25.36 1.09
CA LYS A 2 -4.30 -24.23 0.55
C LYS A 2 -4.23 -23.02 1.48
N ALA A 3 -4.31 -21.82 0.89
CA ALA A 3 -4.45 -20.58 1.63
C ALA A 3 -5.63 -19.75 1.12
N ILE A 4 -6.41 -19.19 2.04
CA ILE A 4 -7.47 -18.21 1.77
C ILE A 4 -6.88 -16.82 1.95
N PHE A 5 -6.99 -15.97 0.93
CA PHE A 5 -6.59 -14.57 0.96
C PHE A 5 -7.83 -13.68 0.97
N MET A 6 -8.06 -12.96 2.06
CA MET A 6 -9.22 -12.09 2.22
C MET A 6 -8.99 -10.77 1.48
N ALA A 7 -9.56 -10.61 0.28
CA ALA A 7 -9.37 -9.47 -0.60
C ALA A 7 -10.67 -8.70 -0.92
N ALA A 8 -11.72 -8.87 -0.09
CA ALA A 8 -13.04 -8.33 -0.34
C ALA A 8 -13.27 -6.88 0.18
N GLY A 9 -12.30 -6.29 0.87
CA GLY A 9 -12.44 -4.98 1.54
C GLY A 9 -12.47 -3.78 0.59
N GLU A 10 -13.25 -2.76 0.92
CA GLU A 10 -13.39 -1.53 0.11
C GLU A 10 -12.16 -0.62 0.13
N GLY A 11 -11.32 -0.68 1.16
CA GLY A 11 -10.12 0.13 1.25
C GLY A 11 -10.34 1.64 1.45
N VAL A 12 -11.47 2.06 2.03
CA VAL A 12 -11.88 3.47 2.20
C VAL A 12 -10.80 4.35 2.84
N ARG A 13 -10.06 3.83 3.82
CA ARG A 13 -8.97 4.57 4.49
C ARG A 13 -7.77 4.92 3.61
N LEU A 14 -7.65 4.28 2.44
CA LEU A 14 -6.56 4.49 1.48
C LEU A 14 -6.96 5.40 0.32
N ARG A 15 -8.19 5.95 0.33
CA ARG A 15 -8.57 6.97 -0.66
C ARG A 15 -7.61 8.16 -0.60
N PRO A 16 -7.27 8.74 -1.76
CA PRO A 16 -7.88 8.55 -3.07
C PRO A 16 -7.33 7.35 -3.87
N LEU A 17 -6.28 6.67 -3.42
CA LEU A 17 -5.60 5.62 -4.17
C LEU A 17 -6.50 4.40 -4.50
N THR A 18 -7.53 4.18 -3.67
CA THR A 18 -8.47 3.05 -3.82
C THR A 18 -9.80 3.43 -4.48
N GLU A 19 -9.92 4.63 -5.05
CA GLU A 19 -11.11 5.02 -5.82
C GLU A 19 -11.21 4.29 -7.16
N THR A 20 -10.06 3.96 -7.74
CA THR A 20 -9.97 3.38 -9.08
C THR A 20 -9.45 1.95 -9.09
N ARG A 21 -8.92 1.45 -7.96
CA ARG A 21 -8.37 0.10 -7.83
C ARG A 21 -8.60 -0.49 -6.45
N PRO A 22 -8.72 -1.84 -6.33
CA PRO A 22 -8.80 -2.51 -5.03
C PRO A 22 -7.55 -2.25 -4.19
N LYS A 23 -7.70 -2.13 -2.88
CA LYS A 23 -6.61 -1.97 -1.92
C LYS A 23 -5.47 -2.99 -2.14
N VAL A 24 -5.83 -4.24 -2.34
CA VAL A 24 -4.90 -5.37 -2.50
C VAL A 24 -4.07 -5.31 -3.79
N LEU A 25 -4.47 -4.47 -4.74
CA LEU A 25 -3.72 -4.19 -5.98
C LEU A 25 -2.86 -2.93 -5.91
N LEU A 26 -2.80 -2.22 -4.78
CA LEU A 26 -1.83 -1.14 -4.61
C LEU A 26 -0.40 -1.70 -4.64
N PRO A 27 0.50 -1.11 -5.44
CA PRO A 27 1.85 -1.66 -5.59
C PRO A 27 2.78 -1.24 -4.45
N VAL A 28 3.65 -2.16 -4.05
CA VAL A 28 4.82 -1.94 -3.20
C VAL A 28 6.00 -2.65 -3.84
N ALA A 29 7.15 -2.00 -3.93
CA ALA A 29 8.34 -2.54 -4.59
C ALA A 29 8.04 -3.17 -5.98
N GLY A 30 7.22 -2.49 -6.78
CA GLY A 30 6.89 -2.86 -8.15
C GLY A 30 5.78 -3.89 -8.34
N LYS A 31 5.27 -4.53 -7.28
CA LYS A 31 4.19 -5.53 -7.38
C LYS A 31 3.04 -5.20 -6.42
N PRO A 32 1.78 -5.56 -6.75
CA PRO A 32 0.65 -5.45 -5.82
C PRO A 32 0.87 -6.16 -4.49
N ILE A 33 0.30 -5.62 -3.41
CA ILE A 33 0.39 -6.17 -2.06
C ILE A 33 0.01 -7.65 -2.03
N LEU A 34 -1.14 -8.01 -2.61
CA LEU A 34 -1.62 -9.39 -2.62
C LEU A 34 -0.71 -10.31 -3.44
N HIS A 35 -0.11 -9.83 -4.53
CA HIS A 35 0.86 -10.60 -5.31
C HIS A 35 2.10 -10.93 -4.46
N GLN A 36 2.67 -9.92 -3.78
CA GLN A 36 3.79 -10.11 -2.86
C GLN A 36 3.44 -11.12 -1.76
N LEU A 37 2.26 -10.99 -1.16
CA LEU A 37 1.79 -11.87 -0.09
C LEU A 37 1.65 -13.34 -0.56
N ILE A 38 1.12 -13.56 -1.77
CA ILE A 38 1.00 -14.91 -2.34
C ILE A 38 2.38 -15.51 -2.60
N LEU A 39 3.36 -14.72 -3.08
CA LEU A 39 4.74 -15.19 -3.24
C LEU A 39 5.37 -15.60 -1.90
N GLU A 40 5.16 -14.84 -0.83
CA GLU A 40 5.65 -15.18 0.49
C GLU A 40 4.94 -16.42 1.07
N ALA A 41 3.64 -16.57 0.85
CA ALA A 41 2.90 -17.77 1.22
C ALA A 41 3.40 -19.01 0.47
N LYS A 42 3.70 -18.87 -0.82
CA LYS A 42 4.33 -19.96 -1.63
C LYS A 42 5.66 -20.42 -1.04
N LYS A 43 6.53 -19.47 -0.67
CA LYS A 43 7.81 -19.79 0.00
C LYS A 43 7.61 -20.50 1.34
N ALA A 44 6.50 -20.23 2.03
CA ALA A 44 6.13 -20.90 3.28
C ALA A 44 5.50 -22.31 3.09
N GLY A 45 5.25 -22.73 1.84
CA GLY A 45 4.72 -24.08 1.53
C GLY A 45 3.26 -24.11 1.09
N VAL A 46 2.68 -22.96 0.74
CA VAL A 46 1.34 -22.88 0.10
C VAL A 46 1.47 -23.22 -1.38
N ASP A 47 0.59 -24.07 -1.90
CA ASP A 47 0.57 -24.55 -3.29
C ASP A 47 -0.72 -24.20 -4.05
N GLU A 48 -1.79 -23.85 -3.35
CA GLU A 48 -3.04 -23.37 -3.93
C GLU A 48 -3.53 -22.11 -3.19
N ALA A 49 -3.93 -21.08 -3.94
CA ALA A 49 -4.49 -19.83 -3.41
C ALA A 49 -6.00 -19.74 -3.69
N VAL A 50 -6.79 -19.40 -2.67
CA VAL A 50 -8.20 -19.06 -2.79
C VAL A 50 -8.36 -17.59 -2.43
N ILE A 51 -8.66 -16.75 -3.42
CA ILE A 51 -8.81 -15.30 -3.23
C ILE A 51 -10.28 -14.95 -3.06
N ILE A 52 -10.63 -14.43 -1.89
CA ILE A 52 -11.99 -13.97 -1.62
C ILE A 52 -12.13 -12.55 -2.12
N VAL A 53 -12.99 -12.34 -3.10
CA VAL A 53 -13.17 -11.05 -3.79
C VAL A 53 -14.57 -10.49 -3.59
N ARG A 54 -14.73 -9.16 -3.69
CA ARG A 54 -16.02 -8.47 -3.68
C ARG A 54 -15.90 -7.08 -4.33
N CYS A 55 -15.30 -6.12 -3.64
CA CYS A 55 -15.14 -4.77 -4.17
C CYS A 55 -14.20 -4.78 -5.38
N MET A 56 -14.65 -4.25 -6.52
CA MET A 56 -13.89 -4.23 -7.80
C MET A 56 -13.30 -5.61 -8.16
N LYS A 57 -14.07 -6.69 -7.91
CA LYS A 57 -13.63 -8.08 -8.11
C LYS A 57 -13.02 -8.33 -9.49
N ASP A 58 -13.62 -7.73 -10.53
CA ASP A 58 -13.17 -7.93 -11.90
C ASP A 58 -11.72 -7.47 -12.11
N LYS A 59 -11.29 -6.38 -11.46
CA LYS A 59 -9.90 -5.91 -11.52
C LYS A 59 -8.94 -6.86 -10.82
N VAL A 60 -9.35 -7.48 -9.71
CA VAL A 60 -8.52 -8.49 -9.03
C VAL A 60 -8.38 -9.71 -9.92
N ILE A 61 -9.48 -10.23 -10.46
CA ILE A 61 -9.48 -11.40 -11.35
C ILE A 61 -8.64 -11.11 -12.59
N GLU A 62 -8.88 -9.99 -13.28
CA GLU A 62 -8.12 -9.57 -14.46
C GLU A 62 -6.61 -9.53 -14.20
N TYR A 63 -6.18 -9.00 -13.05
CA TYR A 63 -4.76 -8.93 -12.71
C TYR A 63 -4.14 -10.32 -12.56
N PHE A 64 -4.78 -11.22 -11.80
CA PHE A 64 -4.23 -12.55 -11.53
C PHE A 64 -4.42 -13.54 -12.70
N GLU A 65 -5.29 -13.23 -13.66
CA GLU A 65 -5.47 -14.01 -14.89
C GLU A 65 -4.41 -13.69 -15.98
N ARG A 66 -3.63 -12.61 -15.83
CA ARG A 66 -2.55 -12.26 -16.77
C ARG A 66 -1.50 -13.37 -16.81
N ALA A 67 -1.05 -13.71 -18.03
CA ALA A 67 -0.10 -14.80 -18.24
C ALA A 67 1.21 -14.60 -17.46
N GLU A 68 1.74 -13.38 -17.45
CA GLU A 68 2.96 -13.06 -16.71
C GLU A 68 2.80 -13.22 -15.19
N VAL A 69 1.62 -12.89 -14.64
CA VAL A 69 1.32 -13.05 -13.20
C VAL A 69 1.18 -14.52 -12.84
N LYS A 70 0.46 -15.30 -13.67
CA LYS A 70 0.33 -16.76 -13.48
C LYS A 70 1.68 -17.46 -13.53
N ASN A 71 2.54 -17.07 -14.46
CA ASN A 71 3.88 -17.64 -14.59
C ASN A 71 4.77 -17.29 -13.38
N ASP A 72 4.72 -16.04 -12.89
CA ASP A 72 5.50 -15.60 -11.72
C ASP A 72 5.05 -16.33 -10.44
N LEU A 73 3.75 -16.45 -10.23
CA LEU A 73 3.19 -17.17 -9.08
C LEU A 73 3.39 -18.68 -9.19
N GLY A 74 3.20 -19.26 -10.38
CA GLY A 74 3.39 -20.70 -10.64
C GLY A 74 2.59 -21.58 -9.68
N MET A 75 1.35 -21.18 -9.34
CA MET A 75 0.43 -21.90 -8.47
C MET A 75 -1.01 -21.78 -8.97
N LYS A 76 -1.87 -22.69 -8.52
CA LYS A 76 -3.30 -22.65 -8.82
C LYS A 76 -3.98 -21.55 -8.00
N ILE A 77 -4.80 -20.72 -8.66
CA ILE A 77 -5.57 -19.66 -8.04
C ILE A 77 -7.06 -19.89 -8.33
N ALA A 78 -7.87 -19.83 -7.27
CA ALA A 78 -9.33 -19.82 -7.35
C ALA A 78 -9.87 -18.50 -6.81
N PHE A 79 -10.95 -17.99 -7.40
CA PHE A 79 -11.64 -16.79 -6.94
C PHE A 79 -13.02 -17.17 -6.42
N ILE A 80 -13.36 -16.64 -5.24
CA ILE A 80 -14.66 -16.83 -4.64
C ILE A 80 -15.22 -15.46 -4.26
N GLU A 81 -16.44 -15.19 -4.68
CA GLU A 81 -17.11 -13.96 -4.33
C GLU A 81 -17.69 -14.07 -2.90
N GLN A 82 -17.33 -13.13 -2.04
CA GLN A 82 -17.96 -12.99 -0.73
C GLN A 82 -19.43 -12.55 -0.93
N GLY A 83 -20.34 -13.20 -0.20
CA GLY A 83 -21.74 -12.83 -0.18
C GLY A 83 -22.01 -11.44 0.40
N PRO A 84 -23.26 -11.02 0.53
CA PRO A 84 -23.64 -9.67 0.96
C PRO A 84 -23.24 -9.33 2.39
N GLU A 85 -23.07 -10.35 3.24
CA GLU A 85 -22.71 -10.16 4.64
C GLU A 85 -21.24 -9.76 4.81
N ASN A 86 -21.01 -8.75 5.67
CA ASN A 86 -19.67 -8.22 5.96
C ASN A 86 -19.02 -8.99 7.12
N GLY A 87 -17.69 -9.03 7.07
CA GLY A 87 -16.85 -9.54 8.14
C GLY A 87 -15.91 -10.65 7.72
N THR A 88 -14.87 -10.84 8.50
CA THR A 88 -13.82 -11.82 8.25
C THR A 88 -14.32 -13.27 8.31
N ALA A 89 -15.27 -13.55 9.20
CA ALA A 89 -15.90 -14.87 9.30
C ALA A 89 -16.63 -15.25 8.00
N MET A 90 -17.40 -14.31 7.41
CA MET A 90 -18.11 -14.55 6.16
C MET A 90 -17.18 -14.71 4.96
N ALA A 91 -16.07 -13.99 4.94
CA ALA A 91 -15.04 -14.16 3.91
C ALA A 91 -14.46 -15.59 3.95
N ILE A 92 -14.14 -16.10 5.15
CA ILE A 92 -13.59 -17.45 5.31
C ILE A 92 -14.68 -18.51 4.97
N LEU A 93 -15.89 -18.32 5.46
CA LEU A 93 -17.02 -19.24 5.24
C LEU A 93 -17.35 -19.41 3.76
N ALA A 94 -17.17 -18.36 2.95
CA ALA A 94 -17.38 -18.43 1.50
C ALA A 94 -16.51 -19.50 0.82
N ALA A 95 -15.32 -19.79 1.37
CA ALA A 95 -14.40 -20.78 0.83
C ALA A 95 -14.64 -22.22 1.30
N GLU A 96 -15.64 -22.50 2.12
CA GLU A 96 -15.85 -23.80 2.76
C GLU A 96 -15.78 -24.99 1.78
N LYS A 97 -16.41 -24.86 0.59
CA LYS A 97 -16.48 -25.94 -0.41
C LYS A 97 -15.12 -26.28 -1.01
N GLU A 98 -14.17 -25.35 -0.98
CA GLU A 98 -12.82 -25.51 -1.54
C GLU A 98 -11.83 -26.12 -0.53
N ILE A 99 -12.18 -26.11 0.77
CA ILE A 99 -11.28 -26.50 1.86
C ILE A 99 -11.66 -27.86 2.41
N LYS A 100 -10.69 -28.80 2.43
CA LYS A 100 -10.89 -30.17 2.95
C LYS A 100 -9.90 -30.54 4.05
N ASP A 101 -8.75 -29.91 4.06
CA ASP A 101 -7.64 -30.19 4.96
C ASP A 101 -7.25 -28.90 5.70
N THR A 102 -6.31 -28.99 6.63
CA THR A 102 -5.69 -27.85 7.31
C THR A 102 -5.28 -26.76 6.31
N PHE A 103 -5.63 -25.53 6.57
CA PHE A 103 -5.46 -24.42 5.64
C PHE A 103 -4.99 -23.13 6.33
N LEU A 104 -4.45 -22.21 5.53
CA LEU A 104 -4.10 -20.88 5.98
C LEU A 104 -5.19 -19.86 5.64
N VAL A 105 -5.29 -18.83 6.47
CA VAL A 105 -6.07 -17.62 6.20
C VAL A 105 -5.16 -16.41 6.41
N LEU A 106 -5.13 -15.52 5.41
CA LEU A 106 -4.34 -14.29 5.45
C LEU A 106 -5.22 -13.10 5.05
N ALA A 107 -5.09 -12.00 5.77
CA ALA A 107 -5.64 -10.73 5.28
C ALA A 107 -4.87 -10.30 4.03
N GLY A 108 -5.58 -9.99 2.94
CA GLY A 108 -4.97 -9.68 1.64
C GLY A 108 -4.25 -8.33 1.57
N ASP A 109 -4.29 -7.56 2.64
CA ASP A 109 -3.79 -6.19 2.76
C ASP A 109 -2.59 -6.06 3.71
N ILE A 110 -1.92 -7.17 4.02
CA ILE A 110 -0.68 -7.18 4.81
C ILE A 110 0.54 -7.39 3.93
N VAL A 111 1.67 -6.87 4.39
CA VAL A 111 3.01 -7.19 3.86
C VAL A 111 3.76 -7.92 4.95
N THR A 112 4.23 -9.13 4.66
CA THR A 112 4.90 -10.00 5.63
C THR A 112 5.94 -10.88 4.95
N GLU A 113 6.74 -11.59 5.73
CA GLU A 113 7.73 -12.57 5.27
C GLU A 113 7.21 -13.99 5.39
N SER A 114 7.73 -14.85 4.53
CA SER A 114 7.45 -16.30 4.56
C SER A 114 7.78 -16.96 5.91
N THR A 115 8.78 -16.45 6.62
CA THR A 115 9.17 -16.92 7.96
C THR A 115 8.06 -16.75 8.98
N VAL A 116 7.30 -15.64 8.93
CA VAL A 116 6.13 -15.40 9.79
C VAL A 116 5.01 -16.39 9.47
N ILE A 117 4.72 -16.58 8.18
CA ILE A 117 3.68 -17.53 7.72
C ILE A 117 4.07 -18.96 8.12
N LYS A 118 5.33 -19.34 7.86
CA LYS A 118 5.85 -20.67 8.17
C LYS A 118 5.81 -20.96 9.66
N SER A 119 6.09 -19.96 10.51
CA SER A 119 6.05 -20.16 11.97
C SER A 119 4.66 -20.58 12.47
N VAL A 120 3.59 -20.08 11.85
CA VAL A 120 2.22 -20.47 12.18
C VAL A 120 1.91 -21.89 11.71
N ILE A 121 2.38 -22.27 10.51
CA ILE A 121 2.21 -23.62 9.96
C ILE A 121 2.92 -24.64 10.86
N ASP A 122 4.20 -24.41 11.14
CA ASP A 122 5.07 -25.37 11.86
C ASP A 122 4.64 -25.55 13.32
N ASN A 123 3.94 -24.57 13.92
CA ASN A 123 3.46 -24.61 15.30
C ASN A 123 1.94 -24.77 15.40
N HIS A 124 1.29 -25.20 14.31
CA HIS A 124 -0.17 -25.36 14.33
C HIS A 124 -0.62 -26.40 15.35
N GLU A 125 -1.58 -26.02 16.19
CA GLU A 125 -2.13 -26.85 17.24
C GLU A 125 -3.61 -26.51 17.48
N GLY A 126 -4.45 -27.53 17.52
CA GLY A 126 -5.88 -27.40 17.75
C GLY A 126 -6.63 -26.86 16.53
N GLN A 127 -7.73 -26.15 16.75
CA GLN A 127 -8.60 -25.70 15.67
C GLN A 127 -8.07 -24.42 14.98
N ILE A 128 -7.45 -23.52 15.74
CA ILE A 128 -6.89 -22.24 15.27
C ILE A 128 -5.52 -22.02 15.90
N THR A 129 -4.57 -21.62 15.08
CA THR A 129 -3.30 -21.05 15.50
C THR A 129 -3.13 -19.69 14.83
N LEU A 130 -2.79 -18.65 15.57
CA LEU A 130 -2.65 -17.29 15.05
C LEU A 130 -1.24 -16.72 15.29
N ALA A 131 -0.77 -15.92 14.32
CA ALA A 131 0.44 -15.13 14.48
C ALA A 131 0.16 -13.88 15.30
N VAL A 132 1.04 -13.60 16.27
CA VAL A 132 1.01 -12.37 17.05
C VAL A 132 2.41 -11.76 17.13
N LYS A 133 2.48 -10.43 17.26
CA LYS A 133 3.75 -9.71 17.35
C LYS A 133 3.64 -8.54 18.30
N LYS A 134 4.72 -8.28 19.03
CA LYS A 134 4.86 -7.08 19.84
C LYS A 134 4.95 -5.83 18.98
N VAL A 135 4.09 -4.83 19.26
CA VAL A 135 4.01 -3.58 18.49
C VAL A 135 4.16 -2.35 19.40
N ALA A 136 4.73 -1.28 18.84
CA ALA A 136 4.94 -0.04 19.59
C ALA A 136 3.63 0.75 19.81
N ASN A 137 2.63 0.57 18.94
CA ASN A 137 1.33 1.26 19.06
C ASN A 137 0.17 0.23 19.04
N PRO A 138 -0.11 -0.44 20.17
CA PRO A 138 -1.13 -1.48 20.23
C PRO A 138 -2.56 -0.96 20.03
N ARG A 139 -2.83 0.33 20.24
CA ARG A 139 -4.16 0.94 20.02
C ARG A 139 -4.63 0.88 18.57
N ALA A 140 -3.70 0.70 17.62
CA ALA A 140 -4.03 0.63 16.19
C ALA A 140 -4.57 -0.74 15.77
N TYR A 141 -4.41 -1.79 16.60
CA TYR A 141 -4.63 -3.18 16.26
C TYR A 141 -5.59 -3.89 17.22
N GLY A 142 -6.08 -5.04 16.82
CA GLY A 142 -6.58 -6.04 17.74
C GLY A 142 -5.39 -6.65 18.51
N VAL A 143 -5.46 -6.72 19.82
CA VAL A 143 -4.40 -7.27 20.67
C VAL A 143 -4.88 -8.45 21.48
N VAL A 144 -3.94 -9.32 21.88
CA VAL A 144 -4.23 -10.52 22.66
C VAL A 144 -3.44 -10.54 23.96
N GLU A 145 -4.08 -10.98 25.05
CA GLU A 145 -3.37 -11.48 26.23
C GLU A 145 -3.20 -13.00 26.12
N LEU A 146 -2.07 -13.51 26.56
CA LEU A 146 -1.74 -14.92 26.49
C LEU A 146 -1.67 -15.55 27.90
N SER A 147 -2.23 -16.75 28.01
CA SER A 147 -2.02 -17.65 29.15
C SER A 147 -1.54 -19.00 28.62
N ASN A 148 -0.39 -19.46 29.06
CA ASN A 148 0.24 -20.72 28.61
C ASN A 148 0.32 -20.85 27.06
N GLY A 149 0.65 -19.74 26.35
CA GLY A 149 0.77 -19.71 24.90
C GLY A 149 -0.55 -19.75 24.13
N ARG A 150 -1.69 -19.61 24.83
CA ARG A 150 -3.02 -19.52 24.25
C ARG A 150 -3.65 -18.16 24.52
N VAL A 151 -4.51 -17.70 23.63
CA VAL A 151 -5.26 -16.46 23.80
C VAL A 151 -6.22 -16.59 24.97
N SER A 152 -6.08 -15.73 25.97
CA SER A 152 -6.99 -15.62 27.12
C SER A 152 -7.98 -14.48 26.94
N ILE A 153 -7.55 -13.37 26.31
CA ILE A 153 -8.38 -12.19 26.04
C ILE A 153 -8.00 -11.66 24.63
N PHE A 154 -9.01 -11.21 23.89
CA PHE A 154 -8.84 -10.42 22.66
C PHE A 154 -9.52 -9.06 22.83
N GLU A 155 -8.81 -7.98 22.47
CA GLU A 155 -9.33 -6.61 22.51
C GLU A 155 -9.15 -5.93 21.15
N GLU A 156 -10.23 -5.57 20.47
CA GLU A 156 -10.15 -4.88 19.16
C GLU A 156 -10.02 -3.38 19.35
N LYS A 157 -8.84 -2.82 19.01
CA LYS A 157 -8.54 -1.38 19.00
C LYS A 157 -8.99 -0.65 20.27
N ALA A 158 -8.69 -1.24 21.42
CA ALA A 158 -9.03 -0.70 22.72
C ALA A 158 -8.33 0.66 22.96
N LYS A 159 -9.02 1.60 23.64
CA LYS A 159 -8.42 2.90 24.03
C LYS A 159 -7.23 2.71 24.99
N HIS A 160 -7.31 1.71 25.84
CA HIS A 160 -6.28 1.33 26.81
C HIS A 160 -6.02 -0.18 26.72
N PRO A 161 -5.29 -0.63 25.67
CA PRO A 161 -5.04 -2.05 25.48
C PRO A 161 -4.21 -2.60 26.62
N LYS A 162 -4.56 -3.81 27.09
CA LYS A 162 -3.86 -4.49 28.19
C LYS A 162 -2.61 -5.24 27.73
N SER A 163 -2.46 -5.42 26.42
CA SER A 163 -1.34 -6.11 25.80
C SER A 163 -0.73 -5.30 24.67
N ASP A 164 0.53 -5.55 24.33
CA ASP A 164 1.21 -5.04 23.15
C ASP A 164 1.37 -6.09 22.04
N LEU A 165 0.76 -7.29 22.19
CA LEU A 165 0.79 -8.37 21.22
C LEU A 165 -0.35 -8.18 20.21
N ALA A 166 -0.05 -7.62 19.06
CA ALA A 166 -1.01 -7.44 17.96
C ALA A 166 -1.28 -8.75 17.23
N ASN A 167 -2.54 -8.99 16.87
CA ASN A 167 -2.96 -10.01 15.93
C ASN A 167 -2.53 -9.62 14.51
N LEU A 168 -1.82 -10.52 13.83
CA LEU A 168 -1.23 -10.26 12.51
C LEU A 168 -2.17 -10.59 11.34
N SER A 169 -3.36 -11.09 11.62
CA SER A 169 -4.33 -11.58 10.60
C SER A 169 -3.74 -12.66 9.69
N ILE A 170 -2.97 -13.56 10.31
CA ILE A 170 -2.39 -14.78 9.70
C ILE A 170 -2.76 -15.94 10.60
N TYR A 171 -3.50 -16.91 10.06
CA TYR A 171 -4.06 -18.02 10.80
C TYR A 171 -3.83 -19.35 10.10
N CYS A 172 -3.54 -20.41 10.86
CA CYS A 172 -3.64 -21.79 10.42
C CYS A 172 -4.87 -22.41 11.09
N MET A 173 -5.72 -23.07 10.32
CA MET A 173 -7.03 -23.53 10.78
C MET A 173 -7.35 -24.93 10.29
N GLU A 174 -8.16 -25.64 11.09
CA GLU A 174 -8.77 -26.90 10.73
C GLU A 174 -10.16 -26.72 10.09
N PRO A 175 -10.58 -27.58 9.14
CA PRO A 175 -11.89 -27.47 8.50
C PRO A 175 -13.09 -27.52 9.47
N THR A 176 -12.91 -28.05 10.66
CA THR A 176 -13.95 -28.04 11.72
C THR A 176 -14.42 -26.65 12.10
N ILE A 177 -13.59 -25.61 11.83
CA ILE A 177 -13.92 -24.20 12.09
C ILE A 177 -15.17 -23.73 11.36
N PHE A 178 -15.47 -24.28 10.18
CA PHE A 178 -16.65 -23.85 9.40
C PHE A 178 -17.98 -24.06 10.14
N ARG A 179 -18.06 -25.08 11.02
CA ARG A 179 -19.22 -25.26 11.87
C ARG A 179 -19.40 -24.07 12.82
N ASP A 180 -18.32 -23.59 13.41
CA ASP A 180 -18.37 -22.53 14.43
C ASP A 180 -18.55 -21.16 13.75
N LEU A 181 -17.97 -20.95 12.56
CA LEU A 181 -18.16 -19.75 11.73
C LEU A 181 -19.65 -19.51 11.36
N ARG A 182 -20.44 -20.55 11.15
CA ARG A 182 -21.89 -20.42 10.87
C ARG A 182 -22.71 -19.90 12.06
N ASN A 183 -22.16 -20.01 13.26
CA ASN A 183 -22.84 -19.63 14.50
C ASN A 183 -22.33 -18.29 15.08
N ILE A 184 -21.40 -17.61 14.40
CA ILE A 184 -20.93 -16.29 14.82
C ILE A 184 -22.05 -15.27 14.70
N GLU A 185 -22.23 -14.47 15.73
CA GLU A 185 -23.15 -13.34 15.76
C GLU A 185 -22.51 -12.05 15.24
N LYS A 186 -23.33 -11.07 14.88
CA LYS A 186 -22.83 -9.75 14.48
C LYS A 186 -22.23 -9.02 15.68
N SER A 187 -21.01 -8.54 15.50
CA SER A 187 -20.37 -7.66 16.47
C SER A 187 -21.10 -6.32 16.60
N PRO A 188 -20.81 -5.51 17.63
CA PRO A 188 -21.36 -4.15 17.75
C PRO A 188 -21.05 -3.24 16.54
N ARG A 189 -20.09 -3.61 15.69
CA ARG A 189 -19.77 -2.94 14.42
C ARG A 189 -20.67 -3.39 13.26
N GLY A 190 -21.54 -4.38 13.47
CA GLY A 190 -22.44 -4.93 12.46
C GLY A 190 -21.76 -5.93 11.51
N GLU A 191 -20.60 -6.47 11.87
CA GLU A 191 -19.82 -7.41 11.06
C GLU A 191 -19.71 -8.77 11.76
N TYR A 192 -19.56 -9.85 10.98
CA TYR A 192 -19.28 -11.19 11.50
C TYR A 192 -17.77 -11.39 11.61
N GLU A 193 -17.24 -11.38 12.82
CA GLU A 193 -15.79 -11.31 13.07
C GLU A 193 -15.25 -12.64 13.60
N ILE A 194 -14.21 -13.16 12.94
CA ILE A 194 -13.53 -14.41 13.36
C ILE A 194 -12.91 -14.31 14.75
N VAL A 195 -12.64 -13.09 15.22
CA VAL A 195 -11.96 -12.83 16.50
C VAL A 195 -12.72 -13.40 17.71
N ASP A 196 -14.02 -13.61 17.58
CA ASP A 196 -14.86 -14.22 18.63
C ASP A 196 -14.45 -15.69 18.92
N LEU A 197 -13.76 -16.33 17.97
CA LEU A 197 -13.27 -17.71 18.09
C LEU A 197 -11.81 -17.81 18.58
N PHE A 198 -11.15 -16.70 18.91
CA PHE A 198 -9.73 -16.73 19.26
C PHE A 198 -9.44 -17.14 20.71
N VAL A 199 -10.39 -16.99 21.63
CA VAL A 199 -10.19 -17.41 23.03
C VAL A 199 -9.92 -18.92 23.10
N GLY A 200 -8.79 -19.29 23.72
CA GLY A 200 -8.30 -20.67 23.75
C GLY A 200 -7.42 -21.09 22.57
N ALA A 201 -7.40 -20.31 21.46
CA ALA A 201 -6.55 -20.59 20.31
C ALA A 201 -5.05 -20.49 20.66
N LYS A 202 -4.23 -21.29 19.98
CA LYS A 202 -2.76 -21.21 20.08
C LYS A 202 -2.28 -19.90 19.46
N ALA A 203 -1.38 -19.18 20.16
CA ALA A 203 -0.72 -18.01 19.61
C ALA A 203 0.78 -18.27 19.41
N VAL A 204 1.29 -17.86 18.23
CA VAL A 204 2.72 -17.92 17.90
C VAL A 204 3.25 -16.50 17.89
N VAL A 205 4.14 -16.18 18.83
CA VAL A 205 4.83 -14.88 18.86
C VAL A 205 5.94 -14.91 17.82
N THR A 206 5.94 -13.93 16.89
CA THR A 206 6.90 -13.86 15.79
C THR A 206 7.67 -12.54 15.79
N GLU A 207 8.92 -12.58 15.33
CA GLU A 207 9.83 -11.42 15.20
C GLU A 207 9.95 -10.92 13.75
N GLY A 208 9.55 -11.70 12.74
CA GLY A 208 9.66 -11.36 11.31
C GLY A 208 8.93 -10.07 10.94
N TYR A 209 9.24 -9.55 9.76
CA TYR A 209 8.57 -8.35 9.26
C TYR A 209 7.09 -8.59 9.01
N TRP A 210 6.27 -7.67 9.49
CA TRP A 210 4.84 -7.61 9.25
C TRP A 210 4.34 -6.16 9.30
N ARG A 211 3.44 -5.80 8.37
CA ARG A 211 2.73 -4.51 8.35
C ARG A 211 1.34 -4.66 7.76
N ASP A 212 0.35 -4.18 8.48
CA ASP A 212 -0.99 -3.90 7.94
C ASP A 212 -0.94 -2.59 7.15
N ILE A 213 -1.47 -2.60 5.93
CA ILE A 213 -1.58 -1.40 5.10
C ILE A 213 -2.91 -0.73 5.43
N GLY A 214 -2.96 -0.02 6.53
CA GLY A 214 -4.15 0.66 7.03
C GLY A 214 -4.39 2.04 6.43
N TYR A 215 -3.32 2.76 6.10
CA TYR A 215 -3.34 4.12 5.57
C TYR A 215 -2.36 4.28 4.41
N PRO A 216 -2.50 5.33 3.57
CA PRO A 216 -1.64 5.52 2.41
C PRO A 216 -0.13 5.60 2.73
N TRP A 217 0.24 6.12 3.88
CA TRP A 217 1.66 6.21 4.30
C TRP A 217 2.27 4.88 4.73
N ASP A 218 1.44 3.87 5.05
CA ASP A 218 1.95 2.51 5.34
C ASP A 218 2.58 1.88 4.09
N LEU A 219 2.11 2.26 2.90
CA LEU A 219 2.71 1.84 1.62
C LEU A 219 4.18 2.25 1.51
N LEU A 220 4.52 3.47 1.96
CA LEU A 220 5.90 3.97 1.88
C LEU A 220 6.86 3.17 2.76
N GLU A 221 6.42 2.75 3.95
CA GLU A 221 7.22 1.90 4.83
C GLU A 221 7.36 0.48 4.28
N ALA A 222 6.26 -0.11 3.83
CA ALA A 222 6.28 -1.42 3.20
C ALA A 222 7.18 -1.43 1.94
N ASN A 223 7.11 -0.36 1.15
CA ASN A 223 7.95 -0.18 -0.04
C ASN A 223 9.44 -0.13 0.32
N SER A 224 9.80 0.64 1.33
CA SER A 224 11.19 0.74 1.80
C SER A 224 11.74 -0.60 2.27
N GLU A 225 10.95 -1.33 3.06
CA GLU A 225 11.32 -2.65 3.57
C GLU A 225 11.56 -3.66 2.44
N LEU A 226 10.60 -3.78 1.52
CA LEU A 226 10.72 -4.73 0.42
C LEU A 226 11.86 -4.38 -0.53
N LEU A 227 12.02 -3.10 -0.88
CA LEU A 227 13.12 -2.65 -1.74
C LEU A 227 14.49 -2.96 -1.15
N SER A 228 14.65 -2.82 0.19
CA SER A 228 15.92 -3.10 0.87
C SER A 228 16.41 -4.54 0.65
N LYS A 229 15.48 -5.48 0.45
CA LYS A 229 15.70 -6.92 0.29
C LYS A 229 15.86 -7.36 -1.17
N MET A 230 15.52 -6.50 -2.13
CA MET A 230 15.64 -6.84 -3.55
C MET A 230 17.10 -6.89 -3.98
N GLU A 231 17.41 -7.82 -4.87
CA GLU A 231 18.70 -7.89 -5.54
C GLU A 231 18.78 -6.88 -6.68
N THR A 232 20.00 -6.37 -6.93
CA THR A 232 20.23 -5.45 -8.04
C THR A 232 20.01 -6.15 -9.38
N ARG A 233 19.22 -5.52 -10.23
CA ARG A 233 19.03 -5.91 -11.61
C ARG A 233 19.04 -4.65 -12.46
N SER A 234 20.01 -4.50 -13.34
CA SER A 234 20.13 -3.32 -14.20
C SER A 234 19.84 -3.67 -15.66
N GLU A 235 19.23 -2.73 -16.34
CA GLU A 235 19.01 -2.73 -17.79
C GLU A 235 19.92 -1.66 -18.42
N HIS A 236 19.37 -0.65 -19.07
CA HIS A 236 20.13 0.40 -19.74
C HIS A 236 20.45 1.57 -18.80
N ILE A 237 21.73 1.70 -18.42
CA ILE A 237 22.25 2.82 -17.61
C ILE A 237 23.32 3.54 -18.41
N GLU A 238 23.11 4.82 -18.70
CA GLU A 238 23.99 5.64 -19.50
C GLU A 238 24.41 6.91 -18.74
N ASN A 239 25.74 7.20 -18.68
CA ASN A 239 26.33 8.40 -18.08
C ASN A 239 25.73 8.78 -16.71
N SER A 240 25.42 7.77 -15.87
CA SER A 240 24.72 7.96 -14.61
C SER A 240 25.52 7.41 -13.43
N THR A 241 25.31 7.99 -12.25
CA THR A 241 25.89 7.50 -11.00
C THR A 241 24.85 6.79 -10.15
N ILE A 242 25.14 5.55 -9.78
CA ILE A 242 24.30 4.74 -8.91
C ILE A 242 25.01 4.58 -7.56
N ALA A 243 24.61 5.39 -6.56
CA ALA A 243 25.08 5.30 -5.17
C ALA A 243 24.05 4.51 -4.33
N GLY A 244 23.93 3.21 -4.61
CA GLY A 244 22.98 2.34 -3.97
C GLY A 244 22.58 1.15 -4.84
N LYS A 245 21.28 0.83 -4.89
CA LYS A 245 20.74 -0.32 -5.64
C LYS A 245 19.67 0.13 -6.63
N VAL A 246 19.66 -0.49 -7.80
CA VAL A 246 18.55 -0.34 -8.76
C VAL A 246 18.03 -1.70 -9.17
N VAL A 247 16.70 -1.81 -9.29
CA VAL A 247 16.00 -2.97 -9.83
C VAL A 247 15.18 -2.47 -11.01
N MET A 248 15.58 -2.85 -12.22
CA MET A 248 14.98 -2.35 -13.45
C MET A 248 14.23 -3.48 -14.17
N GLU A 249 13.03 -3.19 -14.66
CA GLU A 249 12.31 -4.07 -15.57
C GLU A 249 12.72 -3.80 -17.03
N GLU A 250 12.33 -4.69 -17.92
CA GLU A 250 12.67 -4.66 -19.35
C GLU A 250 12.33 -3.30 -20.01
N GLY A 251 13.27 -2.78 -20.77
CA GLY A 251 13.15 -1.51 -21.48
C GLY A 251 13.22 -0.26 -20.60
N ALA A 252 13.43 -0.40 -19.29
CA ALA A 252 13.69 0.74 -18.42
C ALA A 252 15.05 1.37 -18.71
N LYS A 253 15.16 2.72 -18.59
CA LYS A 253 16.41 3.46 -18.89
C LYS A 253 16.70 4.48 -17.80
N ILE A 254 18.00 4.60 -17.45
CA ILE A 254 18.53 5.66 -16.59
C ILE A 254 19.61 6.39 -17.39
N ILE A 255 19.42 7.67 -17.66
CA ILE A 255 20.28 8.44 -18.55
C ILE A 255 20.74 9.71 -17.83
N ASN A 256 22.08 9.93 -17.79
CA ASN A 256 22.70 11.15 -17.28
C ASN A 256 22.09 11.63 -15.94
N SER A 257 21.94 10.71 -14.96
CA SER A 257 21.21 10.94 -13.71
C SER A 257 21.95 10.41 -12.49
N TYR A 258 21.51 10.84 -11.29
CA TYR A 258 22.09 10.41 -10.02
C TYR A 258 21.03 9.65 -9.20
N ILE A 259 21.34 8.41 -8.79
CA ILE A 259 20.48 7.57 -7.97
C ILE A 259 21.18 7.29 -6.64
N GLU A 260 20.57 7.73 -5.53
CA GLU A 260 21.06 7.51 -4.16
C GLU A 260 20.03 6.70 -3.35
N GLY A 261 20.43 5.55 -2.84
CA GLY A 261 19.55 4.64 -2.11
C GLY A 261 19.04 3.47 -2.95
N VAL A 262 17.76 3.14 -2.86
CA VAL A 262 17.20 1.99 -3.59
C VAL A 262 16.06 2.43 -4.49
N ALA A 263 16.11 2.04 -5.77
CA ALA A 263 15.05 2.34 -6.71
C ALA A 263 14.60 1.09 -7.49
N PHE A 264 13.28 0.88 -7.52
CA PHE A 264 12.62 0.02 -8.50
C PHE A 264 12.16 0.88 -9.67
N ILE A 265 12.47 0.47 -10.90
CA ILE A 265 12.12 1.18 -12.13
C ILE A 265 11.37 0.21 -13.05
N GLY A 266 10.09 0.44 -13.24
CA GLY A 266 9.19 -0.39 -14.04
C GLY A 266 9.47 -0.33 -15.53
N ALA A 267 8.98 -1.31 -16.27
CA ALA A 267 9.21 -1.50 -17.69
C ALA A 267 8.91 -0.26 -18.53
N GLY A 268 9.77 0.05 -19.49
CA GLY A 268 9.62 1.19 -20.40
C GLY A 268 9.76 2.57 -19.74
N THR A 269 10.08 2.66 -18.46
CA THR A 269 10.25 3.93 -17.75
C THR A 269 11.62 4.55 -18.07
N VAL A 270 11.60 5.87 -18.27
CA VAL A 270 12.80 6.65 -18.55
C VAL A 270 13.07 7.63 -17.39
N ILE A 271 14.25 7.49 -16.77
CA ILE A 271 14.77 8.39 -15.75
C ILE A 271 15.88 9.24 -16.38
N GLY A 272 15.68 10.56 -16.40
CA GLY A 272 16.67 11.49 -16.93
C GLY A 272 16.26 12.21 -18.22
N PRO A 273 17.16 13.05 -18.77
CA PRO A 273 18.47 13.40 -18.19
C PRO A 273 18.35 14.27 -16.93
N ASN A 274 19.44 14.32 -16.14
CA ASN A 274 19.57 15.20 -14.96
C ASN A 274 18.47 15.02 -13.91
N ALA A 275 18.00 13.79 -13.69
CA ALA A 275 17.10 13.43 -12.59
C ALA A 275 17.90 13.02 -11.35
N TYR A 276 17.31 13.27 -10.17
CA TYR A 276 17.86 12.82 -8.89
C TYR A 276 16.84 11.97 -8.14
N LEU A 277 17.14 10.69 -7.95
CA LEU A 277 16.36 9.80 -7.09
C LEU A 277 17.13 9.57 -5.79
N ARG A 278 16.46 9.70 -4.63
CA ARG A 278 17.09 9.42 -3.33
C ARG A 278 16.19 8.71 -2.35
N GLY A 279 16.78 7.88 -1.47
CA GLY A 279 16.05 7.04 -0.54
C GLY A 279 15.42 5.84 -1.24
N CYS A 280 14.21 5.44 -0.84
CA CYS A 280 13.54 4.24 -1.36
C CYS A 280 12.40 4.63 -2.31
N ASN A 281 12.58 4.41 -3.60
CA ASN A 281 11.61 4.81 -4.62
C ASN A 281 11.12 3.61 -5.44
N SER A 282 9.82 3.54 -5.67
CA SER A 282 9.23 2.65 -6.69
C SER A 282 8.58 3.51 -7.77
N ILE A 283 9.05 3.35 -9.00
CA ILE A 283 8.51 4.07 -10.16
C ILE A 283 7.94 3.01 -11.09
N GLY A 284 6.65 3.11 -11.38
CA GLY A 284 5.90 2.17 -12.19
C GLY A 284 6.32 2.14 -13.65
N ARG A 285 5.49 1.54 -14.49
CA ARG A 285 5.77 1.33 -15.93
C ARG A 285 5.48 2.58 -16.74
N ASN A 286 6.23 2.75 -17.84
CA ASN A 286 6.01 3.82 -18.82
C ASN A 286 5.98 5.24 -18.20
N CYS A 287 6.71 5.46 -17.12
CA CYS A 287 6.89 6.77 -16.52
C CYS A 287 7.97 7.58 -17.23
N SER A 288 7.89 8.90 -17.12
CA SER A 288 8.92 9.81 -17.62
C SER A 288 9.30 10.79 -16.52
N ILE A 289 10.55 10.66 -16.03
CA ILE A 289 11.12 11.51 -14.98
C ILE A 289 12.27 12.28 -15.61
N GLY A 290 12.12 13.58 -15.78
CA GLY A 290 13.01 14.37 -16.64
C GLY A 290 13.88 15.40 -15.90
N PRO A 291 14.42 16.38 -16.63
CA PRO A 291 15.46 17.27 -16.16
C PRO A 291 15.09 18.03 -14.90
N GLY A 292 16.03 18.05 -13.93
CA GLY A 292 15.88 18.78 -12.67
C GLY A 292 14.80 18.23 -11.73
N THR A 293 14.28 17.04 -12.02
CA THR A 293 13.28 16.40 -11.16
C THR A 293 13.94 15.58 -10.06
N THR A 294 13.48 15.80 -8.83
CA THR A 294 13.92 15.05 -7.66
C THR A 294 12.77 14.20 -7.13
N ILE A 295 12.99 12.89 -6.99
CA ILE A 295 12.05 11.96 -6.34
C ILE A 295 12.71 11.43 -5.06
N LYS A 296 11.97 11.47 -3.95
CA LYS A 296 12.47 11.02 -2.65
C LYS A 296 11.46 10.16 -1.92
N ASN A 297 11.85 8.93 -1.51
CA ASN A 297 11.02 8.02 -0.70
C ASN A 297 9.57 7.94 -1.19
N SER A 298 9.34 7.75 -2.47
CA SER A 298 8.02 7.85 -3.08
C SER A 298 7.66 6.63 -3.92
N ILE A 299 6.37 6.42 -4.08
CA ILE A 299 5.80 5.43 -4.98
C ILE A 299 5.06 6.20 -6.08
N LEU A 300 5.48 6.03 -7.32
CA LEU A 300 4.79 6.50 -8.51
C LEU A 300 4.21 5.29 -9.23
N LEU A 301 2.92 5.30 -9.52
CA LEU A 301 2.26 4.25 -10.28
C LEU A 301 2.59 4.40 -11.78
N ASP A 302 1.95 3.61 -12.64
CA ASP A 302 2.26 3.57 -14.07
C ASP A 302 1.89 4.90 -14.77
N HIS A 303 2.58 5.20 -15.88
CA HIS A 303 2.29 6.35 -16.75
C HIS A 303 2.43 7.74 -16.11
N VAL A 304 3.17 7.88 -15.00
CA VAL A 304 3.41 9.19 -14.38
C VAL A 304 4.41 10.00 -15.17
N ASN A 305 4.08 11.28 -15.39
CA ASN A 305 4.94 12.25 -16.06
C ASN A 305 5.38 13.36 -15.10
N ALA A 306 6.68 13.44 -14.82
CA ALA A 306 7.32 14.51 -14.05
C ALA A 306 8.60 14.96 -14.80
N LYS A 307 8.39 15.60 -15.95
CA LYS A 307 9.43 15.81 -16.94
C LYS A 307 10.33 17.03 -16.69
N HIS A 308 9.94 17.96 -15.81
CA HIS A 308 10.63 19.24 -15.67
C HIS A 308 10.58 19.80 -14.25
N LEU A 309 11.77 20.00 -13.61
CA LEU A 309 11.98 20.80 -12.40
C LEU A 309 10.98 20.48 -11.25
N THR A 310 10.62 19.23 -11.09
CA THR A 310 9.58 18.80 -10.14
C THR A 310 10.24 18.20 -8.89
N TYR A 311 9.68 18.49 -7.71
CA TYR A 311 10.04 17.79 -6.48
C TYR A 311 8.86 16.95 -5.97
N ILE A 312 9.11 15.64 -5.78
CA ILE A 312 8.14 14.69 -5.19
C ILE A 312 8.80 13.98 -4.02
N GLY A 313 8.36 14.28 -2.81
CA GLY A 313 8.93 13.69 -1.60
C GLY A 313 7.90 12.99 -0.74
N ASP A 314 8.25 11.78 -0.24
CA ASP A 314 7.48 11.02 0.75
C ASP A 314 5.98 10.89 0.37
N SER A 315 5.71 10.53 -0.90
CA SER A 315 4.38 10.59 -1.53
C SER A 315 4.01 9.30 -2.25
N VAL A 316 2.70 9.09 -2.45
CA VAL A 316 2.20 8.05 -3.37
C VAL A 316 1.39 8.73 -4.47
N ILE A 317 1.80 8.53 -5.70
CA ILE A 317 1.26 9.20 -6.89
C ILE A 317 0.54 8.16 -7.76
N GLY A 318 -0.72 8.38 -8.03
CA GLY A 318 -1.58 7.54 -8.84
C GLY A 318 -1.15 7.42 -10.30
N GLU A 319 -1.80 6.51 -11.01
CA GLU A 319 -1.52 6.23 -12.42
C GLU A 319 -1.89 7.41 -13.32
N GLY A 320 -1.06 7.67 -14.34
CA GLY A 320 -1.34 8.70 -15.34
C GLY A 320 -1.32 10.13 -14.82
N VAL A 321 -0.78 10.36 -13.64
CA VAL A 321 -0.62 11.72 -13.08
C VAL A 321 0.44 12.48 -13.88
N ASN A 322 0.12 13.74 -14.22
CA ASN A 322 1.03 14.62 -14.96
C ASN A 322 1.37 15.86 -14.15
N PHE A 323 2.64 16.12 -13.96
CA PHE A 323 3.17 17.30 -13.28
C PHE A 323 3.63 18.35 -14.30
N GLY A 324 3.07 19.54 -14.24
CA GLY A 324 3.55 20.71 -14.95
C GLY A 324 4.91 21.15 -14.41
N SER A 325 5.68 21.84 -15.24
CA SER A 325 7.05 22.31 -14.89
C SER A 325 7.05 23.12 -13.58
N GLY A 326 8.01 22.83 -12.70
CA GLY A 326 8.16 23.54 -11.43
C GLY A 326 7.18 23.15 -10.35
N THR A 327 6.41 22.07 -10.50
CA THR A 327 5.52 21.58 -9.44
C THR A 327 6.33 21.11 -8.23
N GLN A 328 5.93 21.54 -7.01
CA GLN A 328 6.63 21.22 -5.77
C GLN A 328 5.70 20.56 -4.75
N ILE A 329 6.03 19.35 -4.33
CA ILE A 329 5.31 18.62 -3.29
C ILE A 329 6.01 18.85 -1.95
N ALA A 330 5.51 19.76 -1.12
CA ALA A 330 6.06 19.96 0.22
C ALA A 330 5.77 18.75 1.12
N ASN A 331 6.78 18.31 1.85
CA ASN A 331 6.74 17.11 2.70
C ASN A 331 7.20 17.34 4.14
N TYR A 332 7.40 18.60 4.56
CA TYR A 332 7.93 18.95 5.87
C TYR A 332 7.23 20.18 6.45
N ARG A 333 6.98 20.18 7.76
CA ARG A 333 6.38 21.31 8.47
C ARG A 333 7.44 22.22 9.05
N PHE A 334 7.17 23.52 9.16
CA PHE A 334 8.10 24.49 9.75
C PHE A 334 8.41 24.21 11.23
N ASP A 335 7.45 23.66 11.98
CA ASP A 335 7.60 23.32 13.39
C ASP A 335 8.20 21.93 13.64
N SER A 336 8.62 21.23 12.57
CA SER A 336 9.18 19.86 12.61
C SER A 336 8.27 18.80 13.23
N GLY A 337 7.01 19.14 13.49
CA GLY A 337 6.02 18.26 14.12
C GLY A 337 5.51 17.16 13.18
N ALA A 338 4.86 16.15 13.77
CA ALA A 338 4.20 15.12 13.01
C ALA A 338 3.07 15.68 12.12
N ILE A 339 2.94 15.11 10.91
CA ILE A 339 1.97 15.57 9.93
C ILE A 339 0.64 14.86 10.18
N ASN A 340 -0.40 15.66 10.45
CA ASN A 340 -1.77 15.17 10.53
C ASN A 340 -2.40 15.16 9.14
N VAL A 341 -3.11 14.07 8.82
CA VAL A 341 -3.84 13.89 7.57
C VAL A 341 -5.32 13.88 7.85
N LEU A 342 -6.09 14.67 7.12
CA LEU A 342 -7.55 14.64 7.17
C LEU A 342 -8.05 13.49 6.27
N THR A 343 -8.53 12.43 6.88
CA THR A 343 -9.12 11.27 6.21
C THR A 343 -10.65 11.34 6.25
N GLU A 344 -11.36 10.44 5.60
CA GLU A 344 -12.82 10.33 5.73
C GLU A 344 -13.30 10.03 7.16
N ARG A 345 -12.42 9.51 8.01
CA ARG A 345 -12.70 9.23 9.44
C ARG A 345 -12.26 10.37 10.37
N GLY A 346 -11.88 11.51 9.81
CA GLY A 346 -11.36 12.67 10.55
C GLY A 346 -9.84 12.78 10.53
N TRP A 347 -9.31 13.62 11.42
CA TRP A 347 -7.88 13.86 11.52
C TRP A 347 -7.14 12.68 12.14
N VAL A 348 -6.12 12.22 11.44
CA VAL A 348 -5.24 11.11 11.87
C VAL A 348 -3.80 11.62 11.93
N ASN A 349 -3.14 11.40 13.05
CA ASN A 349 -1.70 11.64 13.16
C ASN A 349 -0.94 10.52 12.45
N SER A 350 -0.18 10.87 11.41
CA SER A 350 0.60 9.88 10.64
C SER A 350 1.81 9.33 11.40
N GLY A 351 2.21 9.95 12.49
CA GLY A 351 3.46 9.64 13.20
C GLY A 351 4.73 10.04 12.42
N LYS A 352 4.58 10.70 11.26
CA LYS A 352 5.69 11.08 10.38
C LYS A 352 5.92 12.59 10.42
N ASN A 353 7.17 13.03 10.57
CA ASN A 353 7.58 14.43 10.44
C ASN A 353 7.91 14.82 8.97
N LYS A 354 8.01 13.82 8.07
CA LYS A 354 8.10 14.01 6.61
C LYS A 354 7.03 13.16 5.93
N LEU A 355 6.12 13.84 5.22
CA LEU A 355 5.04 13.20 4.50
C LEU A 355 4.52 14.17 3.44
N GLY A 356 4.56 13.78 2.18
CA GLY A 356 4.07 14.58 1.06
C GLY A 356 2.57 14.43 0.84
N VAL A 357 2.18 13.97 -0.33
CA VAL A 357 0.78 13.87 -0.75
C VAL A 357 0.42 12.47 -1.24
N PHE A 358 -0.89 12.20 -1.27
CA PHE A 358 -1.45 11.00 -1.86
C PHE A 358 -2.40 11.45 -2.98
N VAL A 359 -2.04 11.12 -4.22
CA VAL A 359 -2.73 11.62 -5.41
C VAL A 359 -3.41 10.46 -6.12
N GLY A 360 -4.70 10.60 -6.40
CA GLY A 360 -5.47 9.67 -7.21
C GLY A 360 -5.12 9.72 -8.71
N ASP A 361 -5.59 8.74 -9.45
CA ASP A 361 -5.23 8.53 -10.86
C ASP A 361 -5.69 9.69 -11.76
N GLY A 362 -4.95 9.92 -12.83
CA GLY A 362 -5.31 10.85 -13.91
C GLY A 362 -5.26 12.34 -13.56
N THR A 363 -4.83 12.70 -12.35
CA THR A 363 -4.75 14.10 -11.91
C THR A 363 -3.63 14.86 -12.63
N LYS A 364 -3.90 16.12 -13.00
CA LYS A 364 -2.98 16.99 -13.72
C LYS A 364 -2.66 18.23 -12.90
N PHE A 365 -1.36 18.48 -12.72
CA PHE A 365 -0.83 19.67 -12.06
C PHE A 365 -0.34 20.66 -13.11
N GLY A 366 -0.79 21.92 -12.99
CA GLY A 366 -0.32 23.03 -13.81
C GLY A 366 1.08 23.51 -13.38
N VAL A 367 1.69 24.30 -14.25
CA VAL A 367 3.03 24.88 -14.04
C VAL A 367 3.11 25.65 -12.73
N LEU A 368 4.22 25.48 -11.98
CA LEU A 368 4.48 26.19 -10.70
C LEU A 368 3.40 25.99 -9.63
N SER A 369 2.61 24.93 -9.72
CA SER A 369 1.72 24.55 -8.61
C SER A 369 2.51 23.93 -7.46
N CYS A 370 1.95 24.01 -6.23
CA CYS A 370 2.56 23.33 -5.10
C CYS A 370 1.51 22.75 -4.16
N THR A 371 1.93 21.82 -3.30
CA THR A 371 1.06 21.20 -2.31
C THR A 371 1.64 21.33 -0.92
N MET A 372 0.77 21.47 0.07
CA MET A 372 1.18 21.38 1.47
C MET A 372 1.24 19.92 1.95
N PRO A 373 2.05 19.59 2.98
CA PRO A 373 2.23 18.24 3.47
C PRO A 373 0.91 17.57 3.90
N GLY A 374 0.82 16.25 3.67
CA GLY A 374 -0.28 15.41 4.14
C GLY A 374 -1.61 15.62 3.44
N LYS A 375 -1.64 16.15 2.20
CA LYS A 375 -2.88 16.34 1.46
C LYS A 375 -3.27 15.10 0.66
N LEU A 376 -4.59 14.87 0.62
CA LEU A 376 -5.23 13.87 -0.23
C LEU A 376 -5.82 14.60 -1.44
N ILE A 377 -5.39 14.21 -2.64
CA ILE A 377 -5.83 14.82 -3.89
C ILE A 377 -6.51 13.71 -4.71
N GLY A 378 -7.79 13.89 -4.97
CA GLY A 378 -8.62 12.91 -5.65
C GLY A 378 -8.18 12.58 -7.07
N SER A 379 -8.88 11.63 -7.69
CA SER A 379 -8.64 11.21 -9.06
C SER A 379 -9.20 12.20 -10.07
N ASN A 380 -8.58 12.28 -11.26
CA ASN A 380 -9.04 13.12 -12.37
C ASN A 380 -9.24 14.62 -12.02
N CYS A 381 -8.38 15.16 -11.15
CA CYS A 381 -8.37 16.57 -10.80
C CYS A 381 -7.51 17.40 -11.75
N TRP A 382 -7.89 18.66 -11.96
CA TRP A 382 -7.07 19.64 -12.65
C TRP A 382 -6.66 20.74 -11.63
N ILE A 383 -5.37 20.79 -11.31
CA ILE A 383 -4.78 21.81 -10.45
C ILE A 383 -4.13 22.83 -11.37
N HIS A 384 -4.69 24.04 -11.45
CA HIS A 384 -4.18 25.07 -12.36
C HIS A 384 -2.80 25.60 -11.93
N SER A 385 -2.15 26.30 -12.87
CA SER A 385 -0.83 26.89 -12.66
C SER A 385 -0.81 27.86 -11.48
N GLY A 386 0.28 27.84 -10.70
CA GLY A 386 0.47 28.71 -9.55
C GLY A 386 -0.42 28.41 -8.32
N VAL A 387 -1.22 27.35 -8.36
CA VAL A 387 -2.09 26.99 -7.23
C VAL A 387 -1.29 26.38 -6.07
N VAL A 388 -1.54 26.86 -4.86
CA VAL A 388 -1.09 26.25 -3.60
C VAL A 388 -2.20 25.38 -3.02
N VAL A 389 -2.07 24.05 -3.13
CA VAL A 389 -3.04 23.10 -2.58
C VAL A 389 -2.81 22.95 -1.07
N ASN A 390 -3.61 23.64 -0.28
CA ASN A 390 -3.54 23.63 1.19
C ASN A 390 -4.69 22.88 1.89
N LYS A 391 -5.61 22.29 1.11
CA LYS A 391 -6.74 21.45 1.56
C LYS A 391 -6.78 20.18 0.74
N ASN A 392 -7.48 19.14 1.23
CA ASN A 392 -7.79 17.99 0.41
C ASN A 392 -8.64 18.39 -0.79
N VAL A 393 -8.43 17.71 -1.92
CA VAL A 393 -9.13 17.97 -3.19
C VAL A 393 -10.00 16.77 -3.51
N PRO A 394 -11.33 16.91 -3.60
CA PRO A 394 -12.22 15.84 -4.04
C PRO A 394 -11.96 15.44 -5.49
N SER A 395 -12.24 14.18 -5.84
CA SER A 395 -12.08 13.67 -7.20
C SER A 395 -12.90 14.45 -8.22
N GLY A 396 -12.37 14.60 -9.44
CA GLY A 396 -13.01 15.34 -10.52
C GLY A 396 -13.01 16.87 -10.35
N SER A 397 -12.24 17.39 -9.39
CA SER A 397 -12.21 18.83 -9.11
C SER A 397 -11.34 19.62 -10.08
N ASN A 398 -11.81 20.82 -10.44
CA ASN A 398 -11.04 21.84 -11.13
C ASN A 398 -10.64 22.92 -10.11
N VAL A 399 -9.35 22.99 -9.77
CA VAL A 399 -8.82 23.83 -8.69
C VAL A 399 -8.02 24.98 -9.27
N PHE A 400 -8.46 26.19 -9.02
CA PHE A 400 -7.82 27.41 -9.54
C PHE A 400 -7.88 28.55 -8.50
N THR A 401 -6.98 29.52 -8.66
CA THR A 401 -6.98 30.80 -7.93
C THR A 401 -7.31 31.93 -8.90
N ARG A 402 -8.02 32.95 -8.43
CA ARG A 402 -8.21 34.17 -9.20
C ARG A 402 -7.09 35.14 -8.82
N GLN A 403 -6.25 35.51 -9.79
CA GLN A 403 -5.23 36.53 -9.61
C GLN A 403 -5.66 37.78 -10.37
N PRO A 404 -5.76 38.95 -9.71
CA PRO A 404 -5.95 40.22 -10.43
C PRO A 404 -4.71 40.49 -11.29
N ILE A 405 -4.95 40.91 -12.53
CA ILE A 405 -3.89 41.36 -13.44
C ILE A 405 -4.11 42.83 -13.64
N GLU A 406 -3.11 43.66 -13.34
CA GLU A 406 -3.10 45.09 -13.54
C GLU A 406 -2.17 45.43 -14.70
N PHE A 407 -2.56 46.43 -15.48
CA PHE A 407 -1.78 46.94 -16.60
C PHE A 407 -1.29 48.34 -16.27
N GLY A 408 -0.01 48.60 -16.42
CA GLY A 408 0.60 49.91 -16.31
C GLY A 408 1.31 50.26 -17.62
N ASN A 409 1.49 51.58 -17.89
CA ASN A 409 2.30 52.01 -19.02
C ASN A 409 3.77 51.93 -18.66
N ILE A 410 4.59 51.47 -19.63
CA ILE A 410 6.04 51.59 -19.52
C ILE A 410 6.39 53.05 -19.88
N GLU A 411 6.81 53.86 -18.89
CA GLU A 411 7.40 55.15 -19.18
C GLU A 411 8.77 54.89 -19.86
N ALA A 412 8.84 55.22 -21.14
CA ALA A 412 10.11 55.21 -21.83
C ALA A 412 11.06 56.25 -21.13
N GLY A 413 12.19 55.78 -20.61
CA GLY A 413 13.18 56.66 -20.03
C GLY A 413 13.53 57.76 -21.06
N GLN A 414 13.48 58.99 -20.62
CA GLN A 414 14.03 60.11 -21.38
C GLN A 414 15.54 59.91 -21.39
N ASP A 415 16.13 59.61 -22.57
CA ASP A 415 17.56 59.66 -22.82
C ASP A 415 18.09 61.11 -22.68
#